data_a535c97849602c89b5a0fa3eff8eaaeb
#
_entry.id   a535c97849602c89b5a0fa3eff8eaaeb
#
_cell.length_a   1.000
_cell.length_b   1.000
_cell.length_c   1.000
_cell.angle_alpha   90.00
_cell.angle_beta   90.00
_cell.angle_gamma   90.00
#
_symmetry.space_group_name_H-M   'P 1'
#
loop_
_entity.id
_entity.type
_entity.pdbx_description
1 polymer ?
#
loop_
_entity_poly.entity_id
_entity_poly.type
_entity_poly.pdbx_seq_one_letter_code
_entity_poly.pdbx_strand_id
1 'polypeptide(L)'
;MIGYYIHHQGYGHVTRAGVIADRLSEPVTGLSSRPRPGTWRGPWLELTADDDPPAGDGADPTAGGALHWAPSRHPGLRERMAQIASWAAAHAPRLVVVDVSVEVTVLLRTMGIPTVVMGMPGARHDLAHQLAYRLADAIIAPWPAWTNVLGGGAPWQAKIHTVGPISRFDGRPPARGRIEGARRRVVVLSGRGGTELTIDMLAAAQRETAGWDWTVLGPPGTRWVADPWPLLCDADVIVTHAGQNAIADVAAARRPAVVIAQPRPHDEQLATARALHEAQLAVVRSSWPVAEDWSAVLEAAGRLGGVGWERWSTGTGAERAAAVLEEVACVPL
;
A
#
# COMPACT_ATOMS: atom_id res chain seq x y z
N MET A 1 -17.67 0.28 17.89
CA MET A 1 -17.00 1.31 17.04
C MET A 1 -15.58 0.88 16.78
N ILE A 2 -15.09 1.03 15.54
CA ILE A 2 -13.70 0.76 15.13
C ILE A 2 -13.06 2.09 14.71
N GLY A 3 -11.81 2.34 15.14
CA GLY A 3 -10.97 3.42 14.63
C GLY A 3 -10.00 2.92 13.59
N TYR A 4 -9.61 3.78 12.65
CA TYR A 4 -8.57 3.48 11.67
C TYR A 4 -7.60 4.67 11.57
N TYR A 5 -6.42 4.52 12.16
CA TYR A 5 -5.34 5.48 11.97
C TYR A 5 -4.71 5.27 10.60
N ILE A 6 -4.69 6.32 9.79
CA ILE A 6 -4.24 6.29 8.41
C ILE A 6 -3.07 7.24 8.25
N HIS A 7 -1.89 6.68 7.92
CA HIS A 7 -0.69 7.49 7.69
C HIS A 7 -0.90 8.51 6.57
N HIS A 8 -0.41 9.73 6.78
CA HIS A 8 -0.66 10.82 5.85
C HIS A 8 0.26 10.81 4.61
N GLN A 9 1.40 10.14 4.67
CA GLN A 9 2.30 10.04 3.52
C GLN A 9 1.84 8.94 2.56
N GLY A 10 1.62 9.32 1.29
CA GLY A 10 1.14 8.41 0.24
C GLY A 10 -0.38 8.19 0.25
N TYR A 11 -0.97 8.06 -0.94
CA TYR A 11 -2.40 7.81 -1.11
C TYR A 11 -2.78 6.33 -0.92
N GLY A 12 -1.79 5.44 -0.88
CA GLY A 12 -2.00 4.01 -0.74
C GLY A 12 -2.71 3.64 0.55
N HIS A 13 -2.31 4.27 1.66
CA HIS A 13 -2.88 4.01 2.98
C HIS A 13 -4.37 4.34 3.03
N VAL A 14 -4.75 5.53 2.60
CA VAL A 14 -6.16 5.95 2.62
C VAL A 14 -7.03 5.15 1.65
N THR A 15 -6.49 4.76 0.49
CA THR A 15 -7.22 3.90 -0.47
C THR A 15 -7.49 2.53 0.13
N ARG A 16 -6.46 1.88 0.67
CA ARG A 16 -6.58 0.57 1.32
C ARG A 16 -7.53 0.61 2.52
N ALA A 17 -7.38 1.61 3.39
CA ALA A 17 -8.25 1.81 4.53
C ALA A 17 -9.72 1.93 4.13
N GLY A 18 -10.03 2.70 3.08
CA GLY A 18 -11.39 2.86 2.56
C GLY A 18 -11.97 1.53 2.06
N VAL A 19 -11.18 0.76 1.30
CA VAL A 19 -11.62 -0.54 0.79
C VAL A 19 -11.92 -1.54 1.91
N ILE A 20 -11.11 -1.56 2.98
CA ILE A 20 -11.35 -2.41 4.16
C ILE A 20 -12.57 -1.90 4.94
N ALA A 21 -12.65 -0.60 5.20
CA ALA A 21 -13.75 0.01 5.95
C ALA A 21 -15.12 -0.24 5.29
N ASP A 22 -15.17 -0.27 3.96
CA ASP A 22 -16.39 -0.59 3.20
C ASP A 22 -16.86 -2.05 3.34
N ARG A 23 -16.03 -2.94 3.90
CA ARG A 23 -16.38 -4.35 4.16
C ARG A 23 -16.76 -4.63 5.62
N LEU A 24 -16.56 -3.67 6.50
CA LEU A 24 -16.94 -3.81 7.91
C LEU A 24 -18.44 -3.53 8.10
N SER A 25 -19.05 -4.27 9.04
CA SER A 25 -20.47 -4.17 9.34
C SER A 25 -20.86 -2.87 10.03
N GLU A 26 -19.90 -2.19 10.67
CA GLU A 26 -20.12 -0.94 11.38
C GLU A 26 -19.28 0.23 10.80
N PRO A 27 -19.74 1.48 10.94
CA PRO A 27 -18.97 2.63 10.50
C PRO A 27 -17.63 2.73 11.21
N VAL A 28 -16.59 3.04 10.43
CA VAL A 28 -15.21 3.20 10.90
C VAL A 28 -14.86 4.68 11.00
N THR A 29 -14.33 5.12 12.13
CA THR A 29 -13.78 6.48 12.24
C THR A 29 -12.36 6.50 11.69
N GLY A 30 -12.14 7.28 10.63
CA GLY A 30 -10.80 7.56 10.11
C GLY A 30 -10.09 8.62 10.95
N LEU A 31 -8.81 8.39 11.24
CA LEU A 31 -7.93 9.33 11.97
C LEU A 31 -6.69 9.60 11.12
N SER A 32 -6.54 10.81 10.59
CA SER A 32 -5.40 11.15 9.71
C SER A 32 -5.21 12.67 9.64
N SER A 33 -3.98 13.11 9.32
CA SER A 33 -3.74 14.53 8.97
C SER A 33 -4.17 14.89 7.54
N ARG A 34 -4.70 13.90 6.80
CA ARG A 34 -5.31 14.18 5.51
C ARG A 34 -6.74 14.65 5.68
N PRO A 35 -7.22 15.55 4.79
CA PRO A 35 -8.63 15.85 4.74
C PRO A 35 -9.45 14.59 4.40
N ARG A 36 -10.68 14.54 4.90
CA ARG A 36 -11.59 13.41 4.65
C ARG A 36 -11.78 13.16 3.16
N PRO A 37 -11.49 11.95 2.64
CA PRO A 37 -11.80 11.61 1.26
C PRO A 37 -13.30 11.59 1.01
N GLY A 38 -13.74 12.05 -0.18
CA GLY A 38 -15.15 12.01 -0.56
C GLY A 38 -15.75 10.58 -0.60
N THR A 39 -14.91 9.56 -0.72
CA THR A 39 -15.31 8.14 -0.69
C THR A 39 -15.41 7.56 0.71
N TRP A 40 -14.94 8.26 1.74
CA TRP A 40 -15.00 7.75 3.12
C TRP A 40 -16.40 7.90 3.71
N ARG A 41 -17.01 6.79 4.15
CA ARG A 41 -18.41 6.77 4.61
C ARG A 41 -18.59 7.09 6.08
N GLY A 42 -17.60 6.76 6.92
CA GLY A 42 -17.67 6.93 8.37
C GLY A 42 -17.30 8.34 8.86
N PRO A 43 -17.28 8.57 10.18
CA PRO A 43 -16.69 9.76 10.79
C PRO A 43 -15.22 9.92 10.44
N TRP A 44 -14.72 11.16 10.60
CA TRP A 44 -13.32 11.47 10.33
C TRP A 44 -12.80 12.45 11.36
N LEU A 45 -11.67 12.13 11.98
CA LEU A 45 -10.92 13.04 12.82
C LEU A 45 -9.68 13.51 12.05
N GLU A 46 -9.66 14.78 11.70
CA GLU A 46 -8.48 15.39 11.09
C GLU A 46 -7.46 15.70 12.19
N LEU A 47 -6.31 15.05 12.09
CA LEU A 47 -5.22 15.16 13.06
C LEU A 47 -4.25 16.28 12.68
N THR A 48 -3.68 16.94 13.67
CA THR A 48 -2.57 17.87 13.47
C THR A 48 -1.39 17.16 12.80
N ALA A 49 -0.74 17.83 11.85
CA ALA A 49 0.47 17.34 11.21
C ALA A 49 1.61 17.20 12.24
N ASP A 50 2.36 16.10 12.16
CA ASP A 50 3.49 15.80 13.05
C ASP A 50 4.85 15.99 12.39
N ASP A 51 4.87 16.47 11.16
CA ASP A 51 6.06 16.79 10.36
C ASP A 51 6.17 18.29 10.03
N ASP A 52 5.26 19.12 10.54
CA ASP A 52 5.26 20.56 10.40
C ASP A 52 5.06 21.26 11.78
N PRO A 53 5.97 22.11 12.21
CA PRO A 53 7.26 22.43 11.60
C PRO A 53 8.23 21.23 11.60
N PRO A 54 9.30 21.25 10.77
CA PRO A 54 10.32 20.21 10.82
C PRO A 54 10.94 20.08 12.21
N ALA A 55 11.37 18.86 12.56
CA ALA A 55 12.06 18.63 13.84
C ALA A 55 13.33 19.50 13.92
N GLY A 56 13.49 20.19 15.05
CA GLY A 56 14.67 21.01 15.29
C GLY A 56 15.94 20.20 15.55
N ASP A 57 17.10 20.85 15.44
CA ASP A 57 18.39 20.25 15.77
C ASP A 57 18.36 19.69 17.20
N GLY A 58 18.87 18.47 17.39
CA GLY A 58 18.91 17.80 18.69
C GLY A 58 17.57 17.25 19.19
N ALA A 59 16.53 17.23 18.37
CA ALA A 59 15.22 16.73 18.75
C ALA A 59 15.15 15.20 18.90
N ASP A 60 16.20 14.46 18.52
CA ASP A 60 16.24 12.99 18.52
C ASP A 60 14.93 12.36 18.02
N PRO A 61 14.63 12.48 16.71
CA PRO A 61 13.32 12.09 16.19
C PRO A 61 13.01 10.60 16.33
N THR A 62 14.01 9.77 16.58
CA THR A 62 13.86 8.32 16.72
C THR A 62 13.86 7.83 18.17
N ALA A 63 13.98 8.72 19.15
CA ALA A 63 14.10 8.33 20.56
C ALA A 63 15.17 7.26 20.77
N GLY A 64 16.40 7.52 20.30
CA GLY A 64 17.51 6.57 20.33
C GLY A 64 17.32 5.32 19.47
N GLY A 65 16.48 5.35 18.45
CA GLY A 65 16.15 4.23 17.56
C GLY A 65 15.03 3.31 18.07
N ALA A 66 14.38 3.66 19.18
CA ALA A 66 13.27 2.90 19.74
C ALA A 66 11.95 3.14 19.02
N LEU A 67 11.80 4.29 18.37
CA LEU A 67 10.63 4.73 17.62
C LEU A 67 11.02 5.20 16.21
N HIS A 68 10.06 5.45 15.35
CA HIS A 68 10.35 5.97 14.01
C HIS A 68 10.26 7.49 13.96
N TRP A 69 9.27 8.10 14.65
CA TRP A 69 9.06 9.52 14.63
C TRP A 69 8.48 10.01 15.95
N ALA A 70 9.38 10.40 16.86
CA ALA A 70 9.04 10.91 18.17
C ALA A 70 9.95 12.09 18.59
N PRO A 71 10.07 13.15 17.77
CA PRO A 71 10.96 14.27 18.06
C PRO A 71 10.57 14.96 19.37
N SER A 72 11.56 15.16 20.23
CA SER A 72 11.38 15.86 21.49
C SER A 72 10.87 17.29 21.26
N ARG A 73 9.91 17.73 22.10
CA ARG A 73 9.33 19.08 22.09
C ARG A 73 8.56 19.46 20.81
N HIS A 74 8.26 18.51 19.93
CA HIS A 74 7.51 18.79 18.72
C HIS A 74 6.04 19.09 19.03
N PRO A 75 5.51 20.28 18.69
CA PRO A 75 4.15 20.67 19.06
C PRO A 75 3.09 19.86 18.30
N GLY A 76 3.25 19.64 16.99
CA GLY A 76 2.32 18.90 16.17
C GLY A 76 2.18 17.44 16.58
N LEU A 77 3.30 16.76 16.90
CA LEU A 77 3.25 15.40 17.42
C LEU A 77 2.49 15.34 18.75
N ARG A 78 2.76 16.25 19.67
CA ARG A 78 2.07 16.30 20.98
C ARG A 78 0.57 16.50 20.80
N GLU A 79 0.18 17.43 19.96
CA GLU A 79 -1.22 17.71 19.69
C GLU A 79 -1.92 16.52 19.04
N ARG A 80 -1.30 15.89 18.05
CA ARG A 80 -1.80 14.66 17.41
C ARG A 80 -2.06 13.55 18.42
N MET A 81 -1.07 13.28 19.30
CA MET A 81 -1.20 12.23 20.32
C MET A 81 -2.31 12.56 21.32
N ALA A 82 -2.46 13.84 21.70
CA ALA A 82 -3.55 14.29 22.56
C ALA A 82 -4.92 14.15 21.88
N GLN A 83 -5.04 14.47 20.59
CA GLN A 83 -6.27 14.30 19.82
C GLN A 83 -6.68 12.81 19.74
N ILE A 84 -5.73 11.91 19.44
CA ILE A 84 -5.99 10.46 19.39
C ILE A 84 -6.42 9.95 20.77
N ALA A 85 -5.69 10.32 21.82
CA ALA A 85 -6.00 9.89 23.18
C ALA A 85 -7.38 10.40 23.65
N SER A 86 -7.70 11.66 23.38
CA SER A 86 -9.00 12.25 23.73
C SER A 86 -10.14 11.57 22.97
N TRP A 87 -9.97 11.33 21.68
CA TRP A 87 -10.94 10.59 20.88
C TRP A 87 -11.15 9.16 21.41
N ALA A 88 -10.07 8.46 21.70
CA ALA A 88 -10.12 7.09 22.20
C ALA A 88 -10.80 7.01 23.59
N ALA A 89 -10.50 7.94 24.49
CA ALA A 89 -11.13 8.02 25.81
C ALA A 89 -12.63 8.35 25.71
N ALA A 90 -13.04 9.23 24.81
CA ALA A 90 -14.43 9.63 24.66
C ALA A 90 -15.30 8.54 23.99
N HIS A 91 -14.73 7.72 23.12
CA HIS A 91 -15.51 6.78 22.30
C HIS A 91 -15.32 5.31 22.70
N ALA A 92 -14.32 4.97 23.52
CA ALA A 92 -13.99 3.62 23.95
C ALA A 92 -14.04 2.61 22.76
N PRO A 93 -13.22 2.80 21.71
CA PRO A 93 -13.28 1.95 20.52
C PRO A 93 -12.96 0.49 20.89
N ARG A 94 -13.70 -0.45 20.31
CA ARG A 94 -13.44 -1.89 20.50
C ARG A 94 -12.11 -2.32 19.87
N LEU A 95 -11.64 -1.56 18.90
CA LEU A 95 -10.42 -1.83 18.15
C LEU A 95 -9.96 -0.55 17.44
N VAL A 96 -8.65 -0.37 17.32
CA VAL A 96 -8.06 0.58 16.37
C VAL A 96 -7.10 -0.13 15.42
N VAL A 97 -7.31 0.04 14.11
CA VAL A 97 -6.35 -0.35 13.08
C VAL A 97 -5.30 0.75 12.97
N VAL A 98 -4.03 0.38 13.01
CA VAL A 98 -2.92 1.32 12.83
C VAL A 98 -2.21 1.01 11.50
N ASP A 99 -2.38 1.90 10.54
CA ASP A 99 -1.70 1.81 9.26
C ASP A 99 -0.41 2.63 9.33
N VAL A 100 0.66 1.94 9.72
CA VAL A 100 2.06 2.41 9.78
C VAL A 100 2.30 3.53 10.79
N SER A 101 2.18 3.23 12.10
CA SER A 101 2.80 4.04 13.16
C SER A 101 3.07 3.19 14.40
N VAL A 102 4.33 3.13 14.79
CA VAL A 102 4.74 2.49 16.04
C VAL A 102 4.25 3.30 17.24
N GLU A 103 4.38 4.61 17.17
CA GLU A 103 4.04 5.58 18.22
C GLU A 103 2.56 5.49 18.57
N VAL A 104 1.68 5.46 17.57
CA VAL A 104 0.24 5.33 17.77
C VAL A 104 -0.12 3.93 18.30
N THR A 105 0.58 2.89 17.85
CA THR A 105 0.40 1.53 18.39
C THR A 105 0.73 1.48 19.89
N VAL A 106 1.85 2.09 20.29
CA VAL A 106 2.26 2.18 21.70
C VAL A 106 1.24 2.97 22.52
N LEU A 107 0.81 4.14 22.03
CA LEU A 107 -0.20 4.98 22.69
C LEU A 107 -1.50 4.19 22.95
N LEU A 108 -2.07 3.60 21.92
CA LEU A 108 -3.33 2.88 22.03
C LEU A 108 -3.22 1.67 22.95
N ARG A 109 -2.13 0.91 22.86
CA ARG A 109 -1.90 -0.23 23.74
C ARG A 109 -1.75 0.19 25.21
N THR A 110 -1.10 1.30 25.49
CA THR A 110 -1.00 1.83 26.88
C THR A 110 -2.33 2.36 27.42
N MET A 111 -3.28 2.67 26.53
CA MET A 111 -4.67 3.01 26.90
C MET A 111 -5.57 1.76 27.05
N GLY A 112 -5.04 0.54 26.88
CA GLY A 112 -5.80 -0.69 26.97
C GLY A 112 -6.71 -0.97 25.75
N ILE A 113 -6.45 -0.35 24.61
CA ILE A 113 -7.27 -0.51 23.40
C ILE A 113 -6.69 -1.61 22.52
N PRO A 114 -7.50 -2.61 22.11
CA PRO A 114 -7.07 -3.60 21.13
C PRO A 114 -6.59 -2.95 19.83
N THR A 115 -5.45 -3.41 19.34
CA THR A 115 -4.76 -2.74 18.23
C THR A 115 -4.35 -3.75 17.15
N VAL A 116 -4.77 -3.51 15.91
CA VAL A 116 -4.33 -4.28 14.75
C VAL A 116 -3.42 -3.43 13.88
N VAL A 117 -2.25 -3.96 13.54
CA VAL A 117 -1.26 -3.25 12.72
C VAL A 117 -1.33 -3.74 11.27
N MET A 118 -1.28 -2.81 10.32
CA MET A 118 -1.11 -3.14 8.91
C MET A 118 0.36 -3.44 8.63
N GLY A 119 0.65 -4.67 8.22
CA GLY A 119 1.99 -5.08 7.84
C GLY A 119 2.44 -4.44 6.52
N MET A 120 3.72 -4.14 6.44
CA MET A 120 4.37 -3.63 5.23
C MET A 120 5.51 -4.59 4.83
N PRO A 121 5.75 -4.82 3.53
CA PRO A 121 6.87 -5.64 3.06
C PRO A 121 8.23 -5.06 3.46
N GLY A 122 9.26 -5.88 3.40
CA GLY A 122 10.64 -5.45 3.53
C GLY A 122 11.28 -5.76 4.88
N ALA A 123 12.46 -5.18 5.12
CA ALA A 123 13.26 -5.41 6.31
C ALA A 123 12.70 -4.66 7.52
N ARG A 124 11.90 -5.33 8.33
CA ARG A 124 11.19 -4.79 9.50
C ARG A 124 11.75 -5.38 10.80
N HIS A 125 13.07 -5.43 10.91
CA HIS A 125 13.75 -6.05 12.07
C HIS A 125 14.31 -5.02 13.07
N ASP A 126 14.12 -3.73 12.82
CA ASP A 126 14.49 -2.67 13.76
C ASP A 126 13.63 -2.72 15.03
N LEU A 127 14.12 -2.08 16.11
CA LEU A 127 13.48 -2.10 17.43
C LEU A 127 12.05 -1.55 17.40
N ALA A 128 11.82 -0.50 16.62
CA ALA A 128 10.53 0.15 16.54
C ALA A 128 9.46 -0.78 15.93
N HIS A 129 9.74 -1.43 14.77
CA HIS A 129 8.81 -2.41 14.20
C HIS A 129 8.60 -3.61 15.12
N GLN A 130 9.68 -4.13 15.74
CA GLN A 130 9.55 -5.22 16.69
C GLN A 130 8.65 -4.86 17.87
N LEU A 131 8.74 -3.63 18.37
CA LEU A 131 7.88 -3.14 19.43
C LEU A 131 6.40 -3.13 19.00
N ALA A 132 6.09 -2.49 17.86
CA ALA A 132 4.72 -2.42 17.35
C ALA A 132 4.11 -3.81 17.13
N TYR A 133 4.84 -4.73 16.49
CA TYR A 133 4.35 -6.08 16.21
C TYR A 133 4.15 -6.95 17.47
N ARG A 134 4.99 -6.75 18.49
CA ARG A 134 4.79 -7.42 19.79
C ARG A 134 3.57 -6.90 20.53
N LEU A 135 3.30 -5.61 20.46
CA LEU A 135 2.17 -4.95 21.13
C LEU A 135 0.83 -5.18 20.43
N ALA A 136 0.82 -5.34 19.12
CA ALA A 136 -0.39 -5.56 18.34
C ALA A 136 -1.07 -6.88 18.75
N ASP A 137 -2.41 -6.91 18.72
CA ASP A 137 -3.21 -8.10 18.93
C ASP A 137 -3.22 -8.97 17.64
N ALA A 138 -3.24 -8.35 16.46
CA ALA A 138 -3.05 -9.01 15.18
C ALA A 138 -2.27 -8.12 14.20
N ILE A 139 -1.71 -8.74 13.15
CA ILE A 139 -1.00 -8.06 12.06
C ILE A 139 -1.66 -8.49 10.75
N ILE A 140 -2.28 -7.55 10.04
CA ILE A 140 -2.84 -7.83 8.72
C ILE A 140 -1.74 -7.68 7.68
N ALA A 141 -1.47 -8.76 6.95
CA ALA A 141 -0.48 -8.85 5.90
C ALA A 141 -1.15 -8.89 4.52
N PRO A 142 -1.18 -7.75 3.76
CA PRO A 142 -1.90 -7.67 2.49
C PRO A 142 -1.09 -8.27 1.32
N TRP A 143 -0.71 -9.54 1.46
CA TRP A 143 -0.01 -10.36 0.46
C TRP A 143 -0.36 -11.85 0.65
N PRO A 144 -0.05 -12.71 -0.35
CA PRO A 144 -0.33 -14.14 -0.25
C PRO A 144 0.50 -14.84 0.84
N ALA A 145 -0.06 -15.87 1.45
CA ALA A 145 0.58 -16.64 2.53
C ALA A 145 1.88 -17.34 2.12
N TRP A 146 2.04 -17.69 0.84
CA TRP A 146 3.23 -18.35 0.32
C TRP A 146 4.43 -17.39 0.10
N THR A 147 4.25 -16.07 0.27
CA THR A 147 5.33 -15.09 0.14
C THR A 147 6.00 -14.83 1.49
N ASN A 148 7.30 -14.62 1.48
CA ASN A 148 8.06 -14.23 2.68
C ASN A 148 8.56 -12.78 2.60
N VAL A 149 7.66 -11.86 2.29
CA VAL A 149 8.02 -10.45 2.08
C VAL A 149 8.29 -9.67 3.38
N LEU A 150 7.96 -10.25 4.54
CA LEU A 150 8.21 -9.63 5.85
C LEU A 150 9.38 -10.31 6.62
N GLY A 151 9.92 -11.40 6.10
CA GLY A 151 10.86 -12.27 6.81
C GLY A 151 10.17 -13.21 7.80
N GLY A 152 10.84 -14.30 8.19
CA GLY A 152 10.29 -15.35 9.07
C GLY A 152 11.02 -15.44 10.41
N GLY A 153 10.43 -16.21 11.34
CA GLY A 153 11.09 -16.61 12.59
C GLY A 153 10.96 -15.63 13.77
N ALA A 154 10.16 -14.56 13.63
CA ALA A 154 9.96 -13.60 14.70
C ALA A 154 8.91 -14.07 15.73
N PRO A 155 9.01 -13.66 17.01
CA PRO A 155 8.04 -14.03 18.06
C PRO A 155 6.58 -13.64 17.78
N TRP A 156 6.37 -12.64 16.90
CA TRP A 156 5.04 -12.15 16.50
C TRP A 156 4.49 -12.86 15.25
N GLN A 157 5.20 -13.86 14.72
CA GLN A 157 4.79 -14.61 13.53
C GLN A 157 3.36 -15.17 13.63
N ALA A 158 2.99 -15.68 14.80
CA ALA A 158 1.65 -16.25 15.05
C ALA A 158 0.51 -15.22 14.97
N LYS A 159 0.82 -13.92 14.99
CA LYS A 159 -0.16 -12.83 14.90
C LYS A 159 -0.40 -12.36 13.46
N ILE A 160 0.36 -12.91 12.49
CA ILE A 160 0.25 -12.50 11.09
C ILE A 160 -0.91 -13.20 10.41
N HIS A 161 -1.84 -12.41 9.93
CA HIS A 161 -2.95 -12.85 9.09
C HIS A 161 -2.70 -12.41 7.64
N THR A 162 -2.26 -13.36 6.81
CA THR A 162 -2.06 -13.11 5.37
C THR A 162 -3.40 -13.11 4.65
N VAL A 163 -3.87 -11.92 4.28
CA VAL A 163 -5.20 -11.74 3.70
C VAL A 163 -5.22 -11.72 2.17
N GLY A 164 -4.05 -11.66 1.55
CA GLY A 164 -3.90 -11.38 0.12
C GLY A 164 -3.91 -9.88 -0.17
N PRO A 165 -3.50 -9.48 -1.39
CA PRO A 165 -3.51 -8.08 -1.78
C PRO A 165 -4.92 -7.50 -1.74
N ILE A 166 -5.00 -6.19 -1.50
CA ILE A 166 -6.26 -5.45 -1.39
C ILE A 166 -6.29 -4.41 -2.50
N SER A 167 -7.12 -4.62 -3.51
CA SER A 167 -7.34 -3.66 -4.59
C SER A 167 -8.70 -2.99 -4.46
N ARG A 168 -8.75 -1.71 -4.79
CA ARG A 168 -10.01 -0.98 -4.97
C ARG A 168 -10.85 -1.49 -6.15
N PHE A 169 -10.29 -2.38 -6.95
CA PHE A 169 -10.93 -2.98 -8.12
C PHE A 169 -11.34 -4.44 -7.91
N ASP A 170 -11.09 -5.00 -6.73
CA ASP A 170 -11.52 -6.36 -6.43
C ASP A 170 -13.04 -6.51 -6.63
N GLY A 171 -13.43 -7.59 -7.31
CA GLY A 171 -14.82 -7.87 -7.66
C GLY A 171 -15.39 -7.05 -8.83
N ARG A 172 -14.64 -6.10 -9.41
CA ARG A 172 -15.08 -5.40 -10.63
C ARG A 172 -14.92 -6.30 -11.85
N PRO A 173 -15.95 -6.41 -12.70
CA PRO A 173 -15.81 -7.14 -13.96
C PRO A 173 -14.76 -6.45 -14.84
N PRO A 174 -14.02 -7.20 -15.66
CA PRO A 174 -13.12 -6.60 -16.63
C PRO A 174 -13.91 -5.68 -17.57
N ALA A 175 -13.32 -4.54 -17.90
CA ALA A 175 -13.89 -3.67 -18.94
C ALA A 175 -13.91 -4.44 -20.28
N ARG A 176 -14.79 -4.05 -21.21
CA ARG A 176 -14.98 -4.70 -22.49
C ARG A 176 -13.65 -4.92 -23.21
N GLY A 177 -13.52 -6.10 -23.80
CA GLY A 177 -12.32 -6.57 -24.45
C GLY A 177 -11.84 -5.71 -25.63
N ARG A 178 -10.60 -5.92 -25.98
CA ARG A 178 -9.85 -5.28 -27.06
C ARG A 178 -10.56 -5.35 -28.40
N ILE A 179 -10.51 -4.29 -29.17
CA ILE A 179 -10.90 -4.25 -30.58
C ILE A 179 -9.82 -5.00 -31.38
N GLU A 180 -10.21 -5.99 -32.15
CA GLU A 180 -9.31 -6.75 -33.01
C GLU A 180 -8.61 -5.81 -34.02
N GLY A 181 -7.30 -5.99 -34.20
CA GLY A 181 -6.49 -5.13 -35.07
C GLY A 181 -6.01 -3.80 -34.45
N ALA A 182 -6.41 -3.47 -33.22
CA ALA A 182 -5.87 -2.30 -32.54
C ALA A 182 -4.39 -2.48 -32.18
N ARG A 183 -3.62 -1.35 -32.18
CA ARG A 183 -2.22 -1.34 -31.74
C ARG A 183 -2.12 -1.86 -30.31
N ARG A 184 -1.02 -2.52 -29.98
CA ARG A 184 -0.73 -3.00 -28.62
C ARG A 184 -0.58 -1.82 -27.65
N ARG A 185 -1.03 -1.96 -26.41
CA ARG A 185 -1.12 -0.87 -25.45
C ARG A 185 -0.24 -1.13 -24.23
N VAL A 186 0.59 -0.15 -23.90
CA VAL A 186 1.31 -0.07 -22.63
C VAL A 186 0.61 0.97 -21.74
N VAL A 187 0.28 0.58 -20.53
CA VAL A 187 -0.17 1.53 -19.50
C VAL A 187 0.91 1.65 -18.42
N VAL A 188 1.46 2.84 -18.27
CA VAL A 188 2.37 3.14 -17.16
C VAL A 188 1.54 3.63 -15.98
N LEU A 189 1.52 2.85 -14.90
CA LEU A 189 0.84 3.19 -13.66
C LEU A 189 1.86 3.70 -12.64
N SER A 190 1.98 5.01 -12.53
CA SER A 190 2.88 5.66 -11.58
C SER A 190 2.10 6.18 -10.37
N GLY A 191 2.55 5.78 -9.17
CA GLY A 191 1.95 6.23 -7.91
C GLY A 191 2.34 7.67 -7.54
N ARG A 192 1.63 8.26 -6.57
CA ARG A 192 1.94 9.60 -6.02
C ARG A 192 3.15 9.62 -5.07
N GLY A 193 3.77 8.49 -4.79
CA GLY A 193 4.93 8.39 -3.91
C GLY A 193 6.27 8.81 -4.54
N GLY A 194 6.22 9.47 -5.70
CA GLY A 194 7.40 9.86 -6.47
C GLY A 194 7.84 8.77 -7.46
N THR A 195 8.60 9.18 -8.46
CA THR A 195 9.18 8.30 -9.49
C THR A 195 10.46 8.94 -10.04
N GLU A 196 11.43 8.11 -10.41
CA GLU A 196 12.61 8.53 -11.15
C GLU A 196 12.37 8.61 -12.66
N LEU A 197 11.19 8.17 -13.13
CA LEU A 197 10.80 8.22 -14.52
C LEU A 197 10.70 9.67 -15.00
N THR A 198 11.47 10.01 -16.04
CA THR A 198 11.44 11.32 -16.70
C THR A 198 10.66 11.27 -18.02
N ILE A 199 10.28 12.44 -18.52
CA ILE A 199 9.64 12.58 -19.85
C ILE A 199 10.56 12.05 -20.95
N ASP A 200 11.86 12.31 -20.87
CA ASP A 200 12.83 11.88 -21.89
C ASP A 200 13.01 10.37 -21.91
N MET A 201 13.07 9.72 -20.73
CA MET A 201 13.13 8.26 -20.62
C MET A 201 11.89 7.61 -21.24
N LEU A 202 10.72 8.18 -21.00
CA LEU A 202 9.47 7.72 -21.58
C LEU A 202 9.45 7.90 -23.10
N ALA A 203 9.82 9.10 -23.59
CA ALA A 203 9.87 9.38 -25.02
C ALA A 203 10.87 8.48 -25.76
N ALA A 204 11.99 8.13 -25.14
CA ALA A 204 12.94 7.18 -25.68
C ALA A 204 12.35 5.78 -25.81
N ALA A 205 11.69 5.26 -24.76
CA ALA A 205 11.01 3.97 -24.80
C ALA A 205 9.92 3.93 -25.89
N GLN A 206 9.14 4.99 -26.04
CA GLN A 206 8.10 5.11 -27.06
C GLN A 206 8.66 5.07 -28.49
N ARG A 207 9.80 5.72 -28.75
CA ARG A 207 10.45 5.69 -30.07
C ARG A 207 10.89 4.28 -30.45
N GLU A 208 11.50 3.55 -29.52
CA GLU A 208 12.00 2.19 -29.77
C GLU A 208 10.88 1.14 -29.85
N THR A 209 9.68 1.49 -29.42
CA THR A 209 8.51 0.62 -29.43
C THR A 209 7.37 1.19 -30.28
N ALA A 210 7.68 1.64 -31.49
CA ALA A 210 6.75 2.34 -32.40
C ALA A 210 5.46 1.53 -32.71
N GLY A 211 5.44 0.21 -32.49
CA GLY A 211 4.25 -0.65 -32.62
C GLY A 211 3.29 -0.62 -31.44
N TRP A 212 3.63 0.10 -30.36
CA TRP A 212 2.87 0.18 -29.12
C TRP A 212 2.34 1.58 -28.86
N ASP A 213 1.12 1.66 -28.30
CA ASP A 213 0.54 2.92 -27.82
C ASP A 213 0.73 3.01 -26.31
N TRP A 214 1.39 4.08 -25.86
CA TRP A 214 1.69 4.28 -24.44
C TRP A 214 0.74 5.29 -23.81
N THR A 215 0.13 4.88 -22.69
CA THR A 215 -0.66 5.77 -21.83
C THR A 215 -0.01 5.84 -20.46
N VAL A 216 0.25 7.06 -19.96
CA VAL A 216 0.89 7.28 -18.66
C VAL A 216 -0.13 7.85 -17.68
N LEU A 217 -0.29 7.18 -16.54
CA LEU A 217 -1.17 7.55 -15.44
C LEU A 217 -0.35 7.96 -14.22
N GLY A 218 -0.39 9.24 -13.88
CA GLY A 218 0.46 9.86 -12.88
C GLY A 218 1.73 10.50 -13.46
N PRO A 219 2.69 10.96 -12.61
CA PRO A 219 3.93 11.57 -13.12
C PRO A 219 4.65 10.65 -14.11
N PRO A 220 5.35 11.13 -15.11
CA PRO A 220 5.64 12.48 -15.56
C PRO A 220 4.55 13.06 -16.46
N GLY A 221 4.40 14.34 -16.58
CA GLY A 221 3.37 15.00 -17.41
C GLY A 221 1.95 14.95 -16.83
N THR A 222 1.74 14.26 -15.73
CA THR A 222 0.59 14.23 -14.80
C THR A 222 -0.80 14.15 -15.43
N ARG A 223 -1.09 13.04 -16.05
CA ARG A 223 -2.47 12.69 -16.37
C ARG A 223 -3.09 11.90 -15.21
N TRP A 224 -4.02 12.49 -14.51
CA TRP A 224 -4.85 11.80 -13.54
C TRP A 224 -6.17 11.39 -14.16
N VAL A 225 -6.55 10.14 -13.98
CA VAL A 225 -7.82 9.58 -14.41
C VAL A 225 -8.58 9.13 -13.18
N ALA A 226 -9.82 9.60 -13.03
CA ALA A 226 -10.64 9.26 -11.86
C ALA A 226 -10.87 7.75 -11.73
N ASP A 227 -11.12 7.07 -12.83
CA ASP A 227 -11.24 5.63 -12.90
C ASP A 227 -10.28 5.04 -13.96
N PRO A 228 -9.09 4.55 -13.54
CA PRO A 228 -8.13 3.93 -14.46
C PRO A 228 -8.50 2.49 -14.85
N TRP A 229 -9.53 1.90 -14.26
CA TRP A 229 -9.89 0.49 -14.47
C TRP A 229 -10.05 0.09 -15.95
N PRO A 230 -10.79 0.85 -16.79
CA PRO A 230 -10.90 0.51 -18.20
C PRO A 230 -9.54 0.48 -18.90
N LEU A 231 -8.65 1.42 -18.59
CA LEU A 231 -7.31 1.48 -19.20
C LEU A 231 -6.43 0.31 -18.75
N LEU A 232 -6.52 -0.07 -17.46
CA LEU A 232 -5.79 -1.22 -16.95
C LEU A 232 -6.28 -2.53 -17.60
N CYS A 233 -7.60 -2.69 -17.74
CA CYS A 233 -8.18 -3.87 -18.38
C CYS A 233 -7.85 -3.97 -19.88
N ASP A 234 -7.69 -2.85 -20.57
CA ASP A 234 -7.37 -2.78 -22.00
C ASP A 234 -5.87 -2.85 -22.30
N ALA A 235 -5.01 -2.79 -21.27
CA ALA A 235 -3.56 -2.85 -21.46
C ALA A 235 -3.11 -4.23 -21.93
N ASP A 236 -2.21 -4.30 -22.89
CA ASP A 236 -1.48 -5.53 -23.22
C ASP A 236 -0.32 -5.76 -22.24
N VAL A 237 0.28 -4.67 -21.74
CA VAL A 237 1.29 -4.70 -20.68
C VAL A 237 1.09 -3.50 -19.76
N ILE A 238 1.15 -3.71 -18.45
CA ILE A 238 1.19 -2.65 -17.44
C ILE A 238 2.63 -2.49 -16.96
N VAL A 239 3.16 -1.28 -16.98
CA VAL A 239 4.46 -0.92 -16.38
C VAL A 239 4.19 -0.19 -15.09
N THR A 240 4.75 -0.64 -13.98
CA THR A 240 4.50 -0.02 -12.67
C THR A 240 5.66 -0.18 -11.70
N HIS A 241 5.57 0.49 -10.57
CA HIS A 241 6.46 0.26 -9.42
C HIS A 241 5.91 -0.85 -8.52
N ALA A 242 6.77 -1.39 -7.64
CA ALA A 242 6.41 -2.49 -6.75
C ALA A 242 5.64 -2.05 -5.48
N GLY A 243 4.93 -0.92 -5.52
CA GLY A 243 4.07 -0.47 -4.42
C GLY A 243 2.85 -1.37 -4.24
N GLN A 244 2.47 -1.67 -3.01
CA GLN A 244 1.42 -2.65 -2.68
C GLN A 244 0.10 -2.43 -3.45
N ASN A 245 -0.41 -1.21 -3.49
CA ASN A 245 -1.68 -0.92 -4.15
C ASN A 245 -1.59 -1.03 -5.67
N ALA A 246 -0.46 -0.58 -6.27
CA ALA A 246 -0.25 -0.71 -7.70
C ALA A 246 -0.19 -2.18 -8.12
N ILE A 247 0.54 -3.01 -7.36
CA ILE A 247 0.59 -4.46 -7.60
C ILE A 247 -0.78 -5.11 -7.39
N ALA A 248 -1.54 -4.69 -6.38
CA ALA A 248 -2.91 -5.18 -6.18
C ALA A 248 -3.83 -4.82 -7.35
N ASP A 249 -3.74 -3.60 -7.88
CA ASP A 249 -4.52 -3.13 -9.03
C ASP A 249 -4.15 -3.90 -10.32
N VAL A 250 -2.85 -4.15 -10.54
CA VAL A 250 -2.36 -5.00 -11.66
C VAL A 250 -2.87 -6.43 -11.53
N ALA A 251 -2.79 -7.00 -10.33
CA ALA A 251 -3.26 -8.34 -10.05
C ALA A 251 -4.79 -8.46 -10.26
N ALA A 252 -5.57 -7.45 -9.87
CA ALA A 252 -7.01 -7.41 -10.14
C ALA A 252 -7.32 -7.35 -11.65
N ALA A 253 -6.54 -6.57 -12.41
CA ALA A 253 -6.70 -6.46 -13.87
C ALA A 253 -6.25 -7.71 -14.64
N ARG A 254 -5.50 -8.62 -14.02
CA ARG A 254 -4.99 -9.85 -14.67
C ARG A 254 -4.21 -9.56 -15.96
N ARG A 255 -3.38 -8.50 -15.96
CA ARG A 255 -2.62 -8.11 -17.16
C ARG A 255 -1.13 -8.43 -17.01
N PRO A 256 -0.45 -8.74 -18.12
CA PRO A 256 1.01 -8.85 -18.14
C PRO A 256 1.65 -7.60 -17.55
N ALA A 257 2.73 -7.75 -16.77
CA ALA A 257 3.33 -6.60 -16.12
C ALA A 257 4.85 -6.57 -16.19
N VAL A 258 5.37 -5.34 -16.27
CA VAL A 258 6.75 -4.98 -15.99
C VAL A 258 6.76 -4.21 -14.66
N VAL A 259 7.51 -4.71 -13.69
CA VAL A 259 7.60 -4.11 -12.36
C VAL A 259 9.00 -3.57 -12.13
N ILE A 260 9.10 -2.26 -11.87
CA ILE A 260 10.36 -1.56 -11.66
C ILE A 260 10.41 -1.12 -10.20
N ALA A 261 11.21 -1.83 -9.39
CA ALA A 261 11.34 -1.52 -7.98
C ALA A 261 12.08 -0.20 -7.79
N GLN A 262 11.54 0.66 -6.94
CA GLN A 262 12.20 1.90 -6.54
C GLN A 262 12.80 1.76 -5.15
N PRO A 263 13.94 2.42 -4.85
CA PRO A 263 14.44 2.55 -3.49
C PRO A 263 13.36 3.15 -2.58
N ARG A 264 13.07 2.45 -1.49
CA ARG A 264 12.13 2.90 -0.46
C ARG A 264 12.65 2.47 0.92
N PRO A 265 12.25 3.16 1.99
CA PRO A 265 12.60 2.74 3.34
C PRO A 265 12.30 1.25 3.55
N HIS A 266 13.19 0.57 4.26
CA HIS A 266 13.08 -0.84 4.60
C HIS A 266 13.02 -1.81 3.40
N ASP A 267 13.45 -1.38 2.21
CA ASP A 267 13.49 -2.21 0.99
C ASP A 267 12.12 -2.80 0.58
N GLU A 268 11.03 -2.13 0.93
CA GLU A 268 9.66 -2.66 0.75
C GLU A 268 9.34 -3.03 -0.69
N GLN A 269 9.75 -2.19 -1.67
CA GLN A 269 9.51 -2.49 -3.08
C GLN A 269 10.44 -3.57 -3.61
N LEU A 270 11.67 -3.65 -3.12
CA LEU A 270 12.60 -4.72 -3.50
C LEU A 270 12.10 -6.08 -3.02
N ALA A 271 11.57 -6.17 -1.78
CA ALA A 271 11.00 -7.39 -1.25
C ALA A 271 9.80 -7.87 -2.07
N THR A 272 8.88 -6.95 -2.41
CA THR A 272 7.72 -7.26 -3.27
C THR A 272 8.17 -7.70 -4.67
N ALA A 273 9.09 -6.96 -5.29
CA ALA A 273 9.59 -7.26 -6.63
C ALA A 273 10.28 -8.63 -6.69
N ARG A 274 11.07 -8.98 -5.67
CA ARG A 274 11.70 -10.31 -5.55
C ARG A 274 10.65 -11.41 -5.52
N ALA A 275 9.62 -11.30 -4.68
CA ALA A 275 8.55 -12.28 -4.59
C ALA A 275 7.81 -12.46 -5.93
N LEU A 276 7.56 -11.36 -6.66
CA LEU A 276 6.94 -11.40 -7.98
C LEU A 276 7.83 -12.08 -9.02
N HIS A 277 9.15 -11.83 -8.97
CA HIS A 277 10.12 -12.45 -9.86
C HIS A 277 10.23 -13.95 -9.62
N GLU A 278 10.42 -14.36 -8.37
CA GLU A 278 10.52 -15.79 -7.97
C GLU A 278 9.26 -16.57 -8.34
N ALA A 279 8.10 -15.95 -8.21
CA ALA A 279 6.83 -16.54 -8.59
C ALA A 279 6.53 -16.46 -10.11
N GLN A 280 7.39 -15.83 -10.91
CA GLN A 280 7.21 -15.61 -12.35
C GLN A 280 5.86 -14.91 -12.68
N LEU A 281 5.50 -13.89 -11.92
CA LEU A 281 4.25 -13.14 -12.09
C LEU A 281 4.42 -11.88 -12.93
N ALA A 282 5.62 -11.33 -12.97
CA ALA A 282 5.95 -10.12 -13.71
C ALA A 282 7.41 -10.14 -14.20
N VAL A 283 7.70 -9.37 -15.25
CA VAL A 283 9.07 -9.04 -15.61
C VAL A 283 9.56 -7.96 -14.66
N VAL A 284 10.54 -8.30 -13.79
CA VAL A 284 11.08 -7.40 -12.78
C VAL A 284 12.35 -6.73 -13.29
N ARG A 285 12.51 -5.44 -13.02
CA ARG A 285 13.71 -4.64 -13.28
C ARG A 285 14.07 -3.81 -12.04
N SER A 286 15.36 -3.62 -11.82
CA SER A 286 15.89 -2.80 -10.73
C SER A 286 15.90 -1.29 -11.06
N SER A 287 15.82 -0.95 -12.34
CA SER A 287 15.76 0.41 -12.86
C SER A 287 14.93 0.46 -14.14
N TRP A 288 14.59 1.66 -14.59
CA TRP A 288 13.98 1.85 -15.90
C TRP A 288 14.93 1.35 -16.98
N PRO A 289 14.48 0.42 -17.85
CA PRO A 289 15.30 -0.13 -18.93
C PRO A 289 15.84 0.95 -19.86
N VAL A 290 17.03 0.72 -20.45
CA VAL A 290 17.49 1.54 -21.55
C VAL A 290 16.55 1.40 -22.75
N ALA A 291 16.53 2.39 -23.62
CA ALA A 291 15.50 2.49 -24.66
C ALA A 291 15.44 1.24 -25.55
N GLU A 292 16.59 0.72 -25.95
CA GLU A 292 16.76 -0.43 -26.85
C GLU A 292 16.20 -1.73 -26.28
N ASP A 293 16.15 -1.87 -24.97
CA ASP A 293 15.66 -3.08 -24.30
C ASP A 293 14.14 -3.18 -24.23
N TRP A 294 13.41 -2.07 -24.40
CA TRP A 294 11.98 -2.03 -24.15
C TRP A 294 11.19 -3.00 -25.02
N SER A 295 11.56 -3.17 -26.28
CA SER A 295 10.88 -4.13 -27.16
C SER A 295 10.94 -5.56 -26.57
N ALA A 296 12.13 -6.00 -26.17
CA ALA A 296 12.34 -7.32 -25.56
C ALA A 296 11.63 -7.47 -24.20
N VAL A 297 11.63 -6.41 -23.39
CA VAL A 297 10.98 -6.37 -22.06
C VAL A 297 9.46 -6.51 -22.19
N LEU A 298 8.83 -5.77 -23.11
CA LEU A 298 7.38 -5.86 -23.36
C LEU A 298 6.98 -7.23 -23.91
N GLU A 299 7.76 -7.79 -24.85
CA GLU A 299 7.54 -9.13 -25.37
C GLU A 299 7.68 -10.20 -24.29
N ALA A 300 8.66 -10.05 -23.39
CA ALA A 300 8.82 -10.98 -22.26
C ALA A 300 7.63 -10.92 -21.30
N ALA A 301 7.13 -9.73 -20.99
CA ALA A 301 5.93 -9.57 -20.16
C ALA A 301 4.70 -10.20 -20.84
N GLY A 302 4.52 -9.97 -22.14
CA GLY A 302 3.44 -10.58 -22.94
C GLY A 302 3.46 -12.11 -22.89
N ARG A 303 4.67 -12.72 -22.95
CA ARG A 303 4.82 -14.19 -22.85
C ARG A 303 4.49 -14.75 -21.47
N LEU A 304 4.81 -14.02 -20.39
CA LEU A 304 4.39 -14.42 -19.04
C LEU A 304 2.86 -14.40 -18.89
N GLY A 305 2.21 -13.48 -19.59
CA GLY A 305 0.75 -13.34 -19.52
C GLY A 305 0.28 -12.79 -18.18
N GLY A 306 -1.04 -12.80 -17.99
CA GLY A 306 -1.70 -12.28 -16.78
C GLY A 306 -2.38 -13.34 -15.90
N VAL A 307 -2.48 -14.59 -16.36
CA VAL A 307 -3.17 -15.67 -15.62
C VAL A 307 -2.51 -15.95 -14.27
N GLY A 308 -1.18 -15.89 -14.22
CA GLY A 308 -0.42 -16.13 -12.98
C GLY A 308 -0.83 -15.26 -11.79
N TRP A 309 -1.44 -14.11 -12.03
CA TRP A 309 -1.90 -13.20 -10.97
C TRP A 309 -2.99 -13.80 -10.07
N GLU A 310 -3.67 -14.86 -10.49
CA GLU A 310 -4.62 -15.59 -9.62
C GLU A 310 -3.94 -16.18 -8.39
N ARG A 311 -2.66 -16.52 -8.49
CA ARG A 311 -1.85 -16.98 -7.35
C ARG A 311 -1.50 -15.85 -6.39
N TRP A 312 -1.42 -14.60 -6.89
CA TRP A 312 -1.14 -13.43 -6.07
C TRP A 312 -2.40 -12.89 -5.39
N SER A 313 -3.49 -12.76 -6.12
CA SER A 313 -4.75 -12.22 -5.60
C SER A 313 -5.95 -13.07 -5.98
N THR A 314 -6.75 -13.42 -4.99
CA THR A 314 -8.09 -14.02 -5.16
C THR A 314 -9.20 -12.98 -5.27
N GLY A 315 -8.89 -11.69 -5.09
CA GLY A 315 -9.87 -10.60 -5.07
C GLY A 315 -10.69 -10.51 -3.78
N THR A 316 -10.29 -11.22 -2.72
CA THR A 316 -11.00 -11.25 -1.42
C THR A 316 -10.17 -10.70 -0.25
N GLY A 317 -9.11 -9.96 -0.55
CA GLY A 317 -8.19 -9.45 0.49
C GLY A 317 -8.87 -8.53 1.49
N ALA A 318 -9.77 -7.67 1.04
CA ALA A 318 -10.49 -6.73 1.91
C ALA A 318 -11.50 -7.43 2.81
N GLU A 319 -12.25 -8.41 2.30
CA GLU A 319 -13.19 -9.23 3.07
C GLU A 319 -12.47 -10.02 4.16
N ARG A 320 -11.33 -10.62 3.83
CA ARG A 320 -10.51 -11.36 4.81
C ARG A 320 -9.90 -10.43 5.85
N ALA A 321 -9.47 -9.23 5.46
CA ALA A 321 -9.00 -8.22 6.41
C ALA A 321 -10.13 -7.79 7.36
N ALA A 322 -11.32 -7.51 6.84
CA ALA A 322 -12.48 -7.16 7.64
C ALA A 322 -12.85 -8.29 8.64
N ALA A 323 -12.83 -9.55 8.21
CA ALA A 323 -13.09 -10.69 9.09
C ALA A 323 -12.12 -10.77 10.28
N VAL A 324 -10.81 -10.56 10.04
CA VAL A 324 -9.79 -10.49 11.11
C VAL A 324 -10.10 -9.34 12.08
N LEU A 325 -10.49 -8.17 11.57
CA LEU A 325 -10.82 -7.02 12.42
C LEU A 325 -12.06 -7.28 13.26
N GLU A 326 -13.09 -7.90 12.70
CA GLU A 326 -14.31 -8.26 13.41
C GLU A 326 -14.03 -9.32 14.49
N GLU A 327 -13.18 -10.32 14.20
CA GLU A 327 -12.76 -11.32 15.18
C GLU A 327 -12.06 -10.67 16.38
N VAL A 328 -11.05 -9.80 16.15
CA VAL A 328 -10.35 -9.11 17.23
C VAL A 328 -11.30 -8.19 18.02
N ALA A 329 -12.21 -7.49 17.33
CA ALA A 329 -13.18 -6.59 17.97
C ALA A 329 -14.25 -7.32 18.79
N CYS A 330 -14.48 -8.62 18.55
CA CYS A 330 -15.47 -9.44 19.27
C CYS A 330 -14.92 -10.11 20.52
N VAL A 331 -13.61 -10.07 20.78
CA VAL A 331 -13.05 -10.63 22.02
C VAL A 331 -13.62 -9.86 23.22
N PRO A 332 -14.32 -10.52 24.19
CA PRO A 332 -14.87 -9.84 25.36
C PRO A 332 -13.75 -9.22 26.21
N LEU A 333 -14.01 -8.04 26.74
CA LEU A 333 -13.13 -7.35 27.70
C LEU A 333 -13.02 -8.15 29.01
#